data_dc1044781842cd87414f77468c9dbaec
#
_entry.id   dc1044781842cd87414f77468c9dbaec
#
_cell.length_a   1.000
_cell.length_b   1.000
_cell.length_c   1.000
_cell.angle_alpha   90.00
_cell.angle_beta   90.00
_cell.angle_gamma   90.00
#
_symmetry.space_group_name_H-M   'P 1'
#
loop_
_entity.id
_entity.type
_entity.pdbx_description
1 polymer ?
#
loop_
_entity_poly.entity_id
_entity_poly.type
_entity_poly.pdbx_seq_one_letter_code
_entity_poly.pdbx_strand_id
1 'polypeptide(L)'
;MEKKTLIVIAVVAIVAIAAAVVFMMSGNNSPDTPDQKEGEKNKAAFTEKWTAEYSNPDTTWPARLLILGNADLDDDLDENDVKAIEKLISNGYVYADDFMADANYDGIIDSKDITYLKKLMDYNNFKGIAYYFNSDFKIAAYDMSKPLKTSNILTQTLEMLCILAPESVVAVDDRCANSQIPGANPQGDNWQEFASVLDYSKLGSVGSHKAPNVERYLTVAKEYGDGYLTAVMNSSDTYNTQYMETDLAGTNVQIIRCPSWERAGVDNGMLLLGFLFHKFDRATEWVQWHDGYYDDIMDKVSKLKQSEKKKVVVGVLGDTDVEIAKQIELNYTTSAEWQGLKRMGVIDVGGDYLAKHGGAGSYGAWSVVISKESFANLCLEVDGIDYFIGTVPGPYNVAPVAESKPTVQQYMNTMTNYLDEYCGGAPLQVIGWQYASGPNDLMYYATLANVLYDWGYDIEDIVNEGLQWMGVYGDDEYQWTFDEVKISGLLPYDI
;
A
#
# COMPACT_ATOMS: atom_id res chain seq x y z
N MET A 1 -6.51 35.58 8.13
CA MET A 1 -5.85 34.98 6.96
C MET A 1 -6.61 33.72 6.62
N GLU A 2 -7.12 33.59 5.42
CA GLU A 2 -7.96 32.47 5.02
C GLU A 2 -7.12 31.19 4.88
N LYS A 3 -7.70 30.02 5.25
CA LYS A 3 -7.03 28.72 5.18
C LYS A 3 -6.35 28.42 3.82
N LYS A 4 -6.88 28.95 2.73
CA LYS A 4 -6.30 28.82 1.39
C LYS A 4 -4.93 29.48 1.24
N THR A 5 -4.72 30.63 1.90
CA THR A 5 -3.42 31.34 1.85
C THR A 5 -2.34 30.60 2.65
N LEU A 6 -2.72 29.89 3.72
CA LEU A 6 -1.79 29.07 4.49
C LEU A 6 -1.31 27.83 3.71
N ILE A 7 -2.20 27.20 2.95
CA ILE A 7 -1.88 26.02 2.13
C ILE A 7 -0.90 26.41 1.01
N VAL A 8 -1.13 27.54 0.34
CA VAL A 8 -0.23 28.03 -0.72
C VAL A 8 1.15 28.37 -0.17
N ILE A 9 1.23 28.96 1.03
CA ILE A 9 2.53 29.28 1.67
C ILE A 9 3.26 28.01 2.10
N ALA A 10 2.55 26.98 2.56
CA ALA A 10 3.16 25.69 2.92
C ALA A 10 3.71 24.95 1.70
N VAL A 11 2.97 24.92 0.58
CA VAL A 11 3.44 24.30 -0.67
C VAL A 11 4.66 25.01 -1.24
N VAL A 12 4.70 26.34 -1.23
CA VAL A 12 5.85 27.11 -1.70
C VAL A 12 7.10 26.90 -0.79
N ALA A 13 6.90 26.72 0.51
CA ALA A 13 8.01 26.45 1.43
C ALA A 13 8.59 25.02 1.23
N ILE A 14 7.77 24.04 0.94
CA ILE A 14 8.21 22.64 0.73
C ILE A 14 8.98 22.51 -0.59
N VAL A 15 8.55 23.19 -1.66
CA VAL A 15 9.29 23.24 -2.94
C VAL A 15 10.66 23.91 -2.77
N ALA A 16 10.75 24.95 -1.94
CA ALA A 16 12.02 25.62 -1.66
C ALA A 16 13.01 24.74 -0.87
N ILE A 17 12.51 23.81 -0.03
CA ILE A 17 13.37 22.92 0.77
C ILE A 17 13.90 21.75 -0.09
N ALA A 18 13.09 21.18 -0.98
CA ALA A 18 13.55 20.16 -1.93
C ALA A 18 14.65 20.72 -2.87
N ALA A 19 14.48 21.94 -3.37
CA ALA A 19 15.52 22.64 -4.14
C ALA A 19 16.79 22.91 -3.33
N ALA A 20 16.68 23.18 -2.02
CA ALA A 20 17.83 23.43 -1.15
C ALA A 20 18.66 22.17 -0.90
N VAL A 21 18.06 20.98 -0.85
CA VAL A 21 18.81 19.72 -0.67
C VAL A 21 19.62 19.37 -1.92
N VAL A 22 19.06 19.57 -3.11
CA VAL A 22 19.80 19.44 -4.38
C VAL A 22 20.91 20.50 -4.48
N PHE A 23 20.67 21.71 -4.00
CA PHE A 23 21.63 22.83 -4.03
C PHE A 23 22.83 22.62 -3.08
N MET A 24 22.64 21.96 -1.93
CA MET A 24 23.75 21.65 -1.02
C MET A 24 24.67 20.54 -1.54
N MET A 25 24.22 19.72 -2.48
CA MET A 25 25.06 18.68 -3.12
C MET A 25 25.85 19.21 -4.33
N SER A 26 25.48 20.36 -4.91
CA SER A 26 26.18 21.00 -6.02
C SER A 26 26.85 22.30 -5.56
N GLY A 27 28.01 22.20 -4.95
CA GLY A 27 28.78 23.38 -4.47
C GLY A 27 29.31 24.30 -5.57
N ASN A 28 28.47 24.91 -6.40
CA ASN A 28 28.87 25.89 -7.42
C ASN A 28 27.98 27.13 -7.36
N ASN A 29 28.54 28.23 -6.90
CA ASN A 29 27.95 29.60 -6.91
C ASN A 29 28.01 30.25 -8.30
N SER A 30 27.76 29.52 -9.38
CA SER A 30 27.63 30.14 -10.72
C SER A 30 26.17 30.58 -10.92
N PRO A 31 25.89 31.73 -11.54
CA PRO A 31 24.52 32.11 -11.87
C PRO A 31 23.90 31.07 -12.82
N ASP A 32 22.64 30.68 -12.53
CA ASP A 32 21.92 29.70 -13.33
C ASP A 32 21.91 30.05 -14.81
N THR A 33 22.15 29.07 -15.64
CA THR A 33 22.01 29.21 -17.09
C THR A 33 20.51 29.36 -17.45
N PRO A 34 20.19 29.88 -18.65
CA PRO A 34 18.80 29.92 -19.12
C PRO A 34 18.10 28.53 -19.03
N ASP A 35 18.78 27.45 -19.39
CA ASP A 35 18.28 26.08 -19.37
C ASP A 35 17.99 25.63 -17.93
N GLN A 36 18.89 25.93 -16.97
CA GLN A 36 18.63 25.62 -15.55
C GLN A 36 17.40 26.35 -15.00
N LYS A 37 17.19 27.62 -15.40
CA LYS A 37 15.98 28.36 -14.99
C LYS A 37 14.71 27.80 -15.61
N GLU A 38 14.78 27.33 -16.84
CA GLU A 38 13.65 26.66 -17.51
C GLU A 38 13.37 25.32 -16.84
N GLY A 39 14.38 24.52 -16.55
CA GLY A 39 14.25 23.26 -15.86
C GLY A 39 13.58 23.40 -14.48
N GLU A 40 14.04 24.35 -13.65
CA GLU A 40 13.42 24.59 -12.34
C GLU A 40 11.95 25.07 -12.46
N LYS A 41 11.63 25.85 -13.48
CA LYS A 41 10.26 26.24 -13.79
C LYS A 41 9.39 25.04 -14.18
N ASN A 42 9.92 24.14 -14.99
CA ASN A 42 9.25 22.93 -15.44
C ASN A 42 8.95 21.98 -14.26
N LYS A 43 9.94 21.71 -13.40
CA LYS A 43 9.76 20.93 -12.19
C LYS A 43 8.66 21.48 -11.26
N ALA A 44 8.56 22.81 -11.16
CA ALA A 44 7.53 23.47 -10.36
C ALA A 44 6.10 23.36 -10.98
N ALA A 45 6.00 23.02 -12.26
CA ALA A 45 4.73 22.88 -12.98
C ALA A 45 4.15 21.45 -12.98
N PHE A 46 4.64 20.62 -12.11
CA PHE A 46 4.20 19.25 -11.94
C PHE A 46 2.69 19.15 -11.68
N THR A 47 1.98 18.26 -12.33
CA THR A 47 0.53 18.39 -12.54
C THR A 47 -0.37 17.62 -11.60
N GLU A 48 -1.55 18.23 -11.35
CA GLU A 48 -2.69 17.61 -10.67
C GLU A 48 -3.29 16.42 -11.47
N LYS A 49 -3.03 16.30 -12.79
CA LYS A 49 -3.59 15.25 -13.66
C LYS A 49 -3.11 13.86 -13.21
N TRP A 50 -1.81 13.68 -13.06
CA TRP A 50 -1.22 12.42 -12.61
C TRP A 50 -1.67 12.07 -11.20
N THR A 51 -1.71 13.06 -10.30
CA THR A 51 -2.23 12.85 -8.94
C THR A 51 -3.67 12.38 -8.97
N ALA A 52 -4.53 13.04 -9.75
CA ALA A 52 -5.95 12.69 -9.85
C ALA A 52 -6.17 11.31 -10.48
N GLU A 53 -5.40 10.99 -11.50
CA GLU A 53 -5.47 9.69 -12.18
C GLU A 53 -4.96 8.59 -11.26
N TYR A 54 -3.81 8.77 -10.62
CA TYR A 54 -3.17 7.80 -9.74
C TYR A 54 -3.96 7.56 -8.44
N SER A 55 -4.59 8.58 -7.89
CA SER A 55 -5.39 8.47 -6.67
C SER A 55 -6.84 8.01 -6.91
N ASN A 56 -7.24 7.75 -8.16
CA ASN A 56 -8.59 7.31 -8.45
C ASN A 56 -8.77 5.81 -8.14
N PRO A 57 -9.53 5.43 -7.10
CA PRO A 57 -9.73 4.04 -6.69
C PRO A 57 -10.50 3.21 -7.73
N ASP A 58 -11.16 3.87 -8.68
CA ASP A 58 -11.93 3.22 -9.76
C ASP A 58 -11.04 2.86 -10.97
N THR A 59 -9.79 3.30 -10.98
CA THR A 59 -8.87 3.05 -12.09
C THR A 59 -8.14 1.73 -11.85
N THR A 60 -8.31 0.77 -12.74
CA THR A 60 -7.40 -0.38 -12.84
C THR A 60 -6.15 0.11 -13.57
N TRP A 61 -5.04 0.13 -12.87
CA TRP A 61 -3.77 0.49 -13.47
C TRP A 61 -3.06 -0.77 -13.92
N PRO A 62 -2.56 -0.83 -15.17
CA PRO A 62 -1.52 -1.79 -15.48
C PRO A 62 -0.31 -1.52 -14.57
N ALA A 63 0.44 -2.54 -14.26
CA ALA A 63 1.71 -2.39 -13.54
C ALA A 63 2.61 -1.37 -14.27
N ARG A 64 3.18 -0.42 -13.53
CA ARG A 64 4.06 0.62 -14.05
C ARG A 64 5.29 0.77 -13.20
N LEU A 65 6.44 0.83 -13.82
CA LEU A 65 7.67 1.21 -13.15
C LEU A 65 7.72 2.74 -12.94
N LEU A 66 7.69 3.17 -11.69
CA LEU A 66 7.63 4.60 -11.32
C LEU A 66 9.01 5.28 -11.29
N ILE A 67 9.95 4.84 -12.09
CA ILE A 67 11.29 5.44 -12.24
C ILE A 67 11.26 6.44 -13.39
N LEU A 68 11.85 7.64 -13.19
CA LEU A 68 12.03 8.59 -14.28
C LEU A 68 12.96 7.99 -15.34
N GLY A 69 12.55 8.08 -16.57
CA GLY A 69 13.11 7.40 -17.72
C GLY A 69 12.10 6.47 -18.36
N ASN A 70 11.09 5.99 -17.61
CA ASN A 70 9.95 5.23 -18.12
C ASN A 70 9.02 6.17 -18.91
N ALA A 71 9.34 6.40 -20.17
CA ALA A 71 8.71 7.40 -21.01
C ALA A 71 7.47 6.90 -21.75
N ASP A 72 7.31 5.60 -21.93
CA ASP A 72 6.12 4.98 -22.51
C ASP A 72 5.14 4.46 -21.44
N LEU A 73 5.54 4.54 -20.15
CA LEU A 73 4.70 4.32 -18.97
C LEU A 73 4.29 2.86 -18.78
N ASP A 74 5.13 1.93 -19.16
CA ASP A 74 4.93 0.51 -18.94
C ASP A 74 5.66 -0.01 -17.67
N ASP A 75 5.90 -1.30 -17.55
CA ASP A 75 6.39 -1.95 -16.34
C ASP A 75 7.92 -2.10 -16.30
N ASP A 76 8.67 -1.60 -17.33
CA ASP A 76 10.14 -1.72 -17.37
C ASP A 76 10.88 -0.45 -17.84
N LEU A 77 12.19 -0.57 -18.07
CA LEU A 77 13.00 0.42 -18.78
C LEU A 77 13.70 -0.27 -19.93
N ASP A 78 13.30 0.07 -21.16
CA ASP A 78 13.82 -0.57 -22.36
C ASP A 78 14.09 0.41 -23.53
N GLU A 79 14.32 -0.16 -24.72
CA GLU A 79 14.53 0.63 -25.94
C GLU A 79 13.25 1.33 -26.44
N ASN A 80 12.06 1.01 -25.93
CA ASN A 80 10.84 1.72 -26.31
C ASN A 80 10.77 3.06 -25.58
N ASP A 81 11.27 3.15 -24.34
CA ASP A 81 11.45 4.42 -23.63
C ASP A 81 12.42 5.33 -24.37
N VAL A 82 13.54 4.79 -24.87
CA VAL A 82 14.48 5.58 -25.69
C VAL A 82 13.77 6.17 -26.90
N LYS A 83 12.97 5.38 -27.60
CA LYS A 83 12.19 5.85 -28.78
C LYS A 83 11.11 6.88 -28.36
N ALA A 84 10.48 6.67 -27.20
CA ALA A 84 9.50 7.61 -26.68
C ALA A 84 10.14 8.98 -26.37
N ILE A 85 11.31 8.99 -25.72
CA ILE A 85 12.06 10.24 -25.46
C ILE A 85 12.51 10.90 -26.77
N GLU A 86 13.05 10.14 -27.74
CA GLU A 86 13.43 10.66 -29.07
C GLU A 86 12.25 11.32 -29.79
N LYS A 87 11.06 10.71 -29.67
CA LYS A 87 9.82 11.24 -30.24
C LYS A 87 9.41 12.55 -29.58
N LEU A 88 9.50 12.65 -28.24
CA LEU A 88 9.23 13.89 -27.49
C LEU A 88 10.19 15.00 -27.87
N ILE A 89 11.47 14.73 -27.96
CA ILE A 89 12.49 15.69 -28.42
C ILE A 89 12.19 16.20 -29.84
N SER A 90 11.77 15.32 -30.74
CA SER A 90 11.55 15.67 -32.14
C SER A 90 10.24 16.42 -32.38
N ASN A 91 9.18 16.08 -31.64
CA ASN A 91 7.83 16.60 -31.88
C ASN A 91 7.44 17.76 -30.93
N GLY A 92 8.24 18.01 -29.90
CA GLY A 92 7.91 18.85 -28.77
C GLY A 92 7.17 18.11 -27.69
N TYR A 93 7.28 18.59 -26.45
CA TYR A 93 6.68 17.99 -25.26
C TYR A 93 6.01 19.04 -24.37
N VAL A 94 5.11 18.58 -23.49
CA VAL A 94 4.58 19.38 -22.38
C VAL A 94 5.12 18.76 -21.10
N TYR A 95 6.11 19.39 -20.49
CA TYR A 95 6.83 18.81 -19.36
C TYR A 95 5.92 18.25 -18.27
N ALA A 96 4.87 18.97 -17.95
CA ALA A 96 3.92 18.56 -16.93
C ALA A 96 3.19 17.22 -17.24
N ASP A 97 3.04 16.87 -18.50
CA ASP A 97 2.44 15.60 -18.94
C ASP A 97 3.52 14.52 -19.18
N ASP A 98 4.72 14.93 -19.60
CA ASP A 98 5.77 14.05 -20.10
C ASP A 98 6.98 13.91 -19.12
N PHE A 99 6.85 14.39 -17.88
CA PHE A 99 7.96 14.48 -16.91
C PHE A 99 8.65 13.14 -16.61
N MET A 100 7.97 12.01 -16.80
CA MET A 100 8.57 10.69 -16.64
C MET A 100 9.70 10.44 -17.62
N ALA A 101 9.76 11.16 -18.75
CA ALA A 101 10.84 11.10 -19.72
C ALA A 101 12.12 11.88 -19.30
N ASP A 102 12.06 12.70 -18.23
CA ASP A 102 13.21 13.44 -17.66
C ASP A 102 14.01 12.51 -16.72
N ALA A 103 14.76 11.59 -17.30
CA ALA A 103 15.46 10.54 -16.58
C ALA A 103 16.50 11.06 -15.58
N ASN A 104 17.13 12.19 -15.88
CA ASN A 104 18.17 12.81 -15.05
C ASN A 104 17.62 13.89 -14.09
N TYR A 105 16.33 14.20 -14.20
CA TYR A 105 15.59 15.17 -13.42
C TYR A 105 16.23 16.57 -13.43
N ASP A 106 16.71 17.03 -14.59
CA ASP A 106 17.19 18.42 -14.76
C ASP A 106 16.07 19.40 -15.19
N GLY A 107 14.87 18.90 -15.49
CA GLY A 107 13.69 19.65 -15.89
C GLY A 107 13.60 19.91 -17.39
N ILE A 108 14.48 19.31 -18.18
CA ILE A 108 14.56 19.43 -19.64
C ILE A 108 14.59 18.03 -20.25
N ILE A 109 13.66 17.71 -21.12
CA ILE A 109 13.68 16.43 -21.83
C ILE A 109 14.57 16.58 -23.08
N ASP A 110 15.79 16.02 -23.03
CA ASP A 110 16.78 16.09 -24.10
C ASP A 110 17.62 14.80 -24.24
N SER A 111 18.66 14.82 -25.05
CA SER A 111 19.55 13.67 -25.28
C SER A 111 20.33 13.21 -24.05
N LYS A 112 20.39 14.02 -22.98
CA LYS A 112 21.04 13.62 -21.74
C LYS A 112 20.16 12.59 -21.01
N ASP A 113 18.83 12.68 -21.14
CA ASP A 113 17.90 11.71 -20.56
C ASP A 113 18.06 10.35 -21.20
N ILE A 114 18.21 10.30 -22.52
CA ILE A 114 18.53 9.04 -23.22
C ILE A 114 19.87 8.47 -22.71
N THR A 115 20.86 9.33 -22.50
CA THR A 115 22.15 8.89 -21.95
C THR A 115 22.05 8.39 -20.51
N TYR A 116 21.18 9.01 -19.72
CA TYR A 116 20.94 8.63 -18.33
C TYR A 116 20.11 7.36 -18.26
N LEU A 117 19.02 7.26 -19.02
CA LEU A 117 18.19 6.09 -19.16
C LEU A 117 18.99 4.83 -19.51
N LYS A 118 19.90 4.92 -20.50
CA LYS A 118 20.77 3.79 -20.86
C LYS A 118 21.67 3.31 -19.73
N LYS A 119 21.96 4.12 -18.74
CA LYS A 119 22.63 3.67 -17.51
C LYS A 119 21.67 3.03 -16.53
N LEU A 120 20.45 3.56 -16.41
CA LEU A 120 19.40 2.99 -15.58
C LEU A 120 18.98 1.60 -16.07
N MET A 121 18.94 1.36 -17.39
CA MET A 121 18.64 0.04 -17.98
C MET A 121 19.63 -1.05 -17.54
N ASP A 122 20.85 -0.69 -17.16
CA ASP A 122 21.80 -1.61 -16.49
C ASP A 122 21.62 -1.55 -14.96
N TYR A 123 20.38 -1.68 -14.50
CA TYR A 123 19.99 -1.46 -13.10
C TYR A 123 20.77 -2.33 -12.11
N ASN A 124 21.19 -3.53 -12.48
CA ASN A 124 21.98 -4.41 -11.63
C ASN A 124 23.36 -3.85 -11.29
N ASN A 125 23.93 -3.03 -12.16
CA ASN A 125 25.25 -2.42 -12.00
C ASN A 125 25.18 -0.91 -11.75
N PHE A 126 24.01 -0.29 -11.88
CA PHE A 126 23.84 1.14 -11.70
C PHE A 126 24.13 1.55 -10.25
N LYS A 127 25.02 2.52 -10.10
CA LYS A 127 25.43 3.10 -8.80
C LYS A 127 25.36 4.62 -8.87
N GLY A 128 24.15 5.13 -8.94
CA GLY A 128 23.88 6.55 -9.05
C GLY A 128 22.57 6.91 -8.37
N ILE A 129 22.08 8.08 -8.69
CA ILE A 129 20.78 8.54 -8.20
C ILE A 129 19.69 8.06 -9.16
N ALA A 130 18.72 7.31 -8.67
CA ALA A 130 17.47 7.08 -9.39
C ALA A 130 16.43 8.10 -8.92
N TYR A 131 15.76 8.74 -9.85
CA TYR A 131 14.63 9.61 -9.57
C TYR A 131 13.34 8.83 -9.79
N TYR A 132 12.36 9.01 -8.92
CA TYR A 132 11.13 8.22 -8.96
C TYR A 132 9.92 9.02 -8.48
N PHE A 133 8.76 8.66 -9.01
CA PHE A 133 7.47 9.18 -8.57
C PHE A 133 6.98 8.39 -7.35
N ASN A 134 6.74 9.05 -6.23
CA ASN A 134 6.46 8.41 -4.95
C ASN A 134 4.98 8.45 -4.57
N SER A 135 4.62 7.73 -3.49
CA SER A 135 3.23 7.67 -2.99
C SER A 135 2.69 8.98 -2.40
N ASP A 136 3.52 10.03 -2.29
CA ASP A 136 3.09 11.40 -1.99
C ASP A 136 2.88 12.25 -3.24
N PHE A 137 2.86 11.62 -4.42
CA PHE A 137 2.74 12.28 -5.72
C PHE A 137 3.84 13.32 -5.98
N LYS A 138 5.06 13.00 -5.60
CA LYS A 138 6.25 13.86 -5.75
C LYS A 138 7.39 13.06 -6.38
N ILE A 139 8.29 13.78 -7.04
CA ILE A 139 9.56 13.17 -7.44
C ILE A 139 10.50 13.15 -6.24
N ALA A 140 11.05 11.98 -5.98
CA ALA A 140 12.07 11.74 -4.97
C ALA A 140 13.34 11.17 -5.61
N ALA A 141 14.43 11.18 -4.88
CA ALA A 141 15.71 10.67 -5.31
C ALA A 141 16.20 9.57 -4.38
N TYR A 142 16.77 8.52 -4.94
CA TYR A 142 17.37 7.42 -4.18
C TYR A 142 18.80 7.14 -4.68
N ASP A 143 19.74 7.11 -3.76
CA ASP A 143 21.14 6.81 -4.07
C ASP A 143 21.38 5.29 -4.02
N MET A 144 21.31 4.65 -5.19
CA MET A 144 21.52 3.21 -5.36
C MET A 144 22.97 2.75 -5.14
N SER A 145 23.90 3.68 -4.89
CA SER A 145 25.28 3.33 -4.55
C SER A 145 25.48 2.92 -3.09
N LYS A 146 24.48 3.15 -2.24
CA LYS A 146 24.55 2.88 -0.80
C LYS A 146 24.23 1.42 -0.48
N PRO A 147 24.77 0.90 0.64
CA PRO A 147 24.40 -0.43 1.11
C PRO A 147 22.89 -0.53 1.35
N LEU A 148 22.31 -1.63 0.88
CA LEU A 148 20.89 -1.90 1.12
C LEU A 148 20.71 -2.45 2.54
N LYS A 149 20.20 -1.60 3.44
CA LYS A 149 19.82 -1.91 4.81
C LYS A 149 18.47 -1.27 5.06
N THR A 150 17.44 -2.07 5.31
CA THR A 150 16.06 -1.58 5.26
C THR A 150 15.36 -1.64 6.61
N SER A 151 14.37 -0.77 6.75
CA SER A 151 13.31 -0.88 7.75
C SER A 151 11.97 -0.60 7.12
N ASN A 152 10.90 -1.09 7.74
CA ASN A 152 9.53 -0.87 7.28
C ASN A 152 8.81 0.18 8.13
N ILE A 153 7.71 0.66 7.60
CA ILE A 153 6.53 1.13 8.32
C ILE A 153 5.34 0.33 7.81
N LEU A 154 4.60 -0.30 8.71
CA LEU A 154 3.46 -1.19 8.44
C LEU A 154 3.83 -2.57 7.90
N THR A 155 2.90 -3.50 8.09
CA THR A 155 3.01 -4.91 7.68
C THR A 155 3.23 -5.02 6.17
N GLN A 156 2.48 -4.29 5.36
CA GLN A 156 2.52 -4.36 3.90
C GLN A 156 3.89 -4.00 3.31
N THR A 157 4.57 -3.00 3.87
CA THR A 157 5.93 -2.68 3.42
C THR A 157 6.93 -3.74 3.86
N LEU A 158 6.70 -4.42 5.01
CA LEU A 158 7.54 -5.54 5.43
C LEU A 158 7.33 -6.77 4.54
N GLU A 159 6.10 -7.07 4.14
CA GLU A 159 5.79 -8.10 3.15
C GLU A 159 6.56 -7.88 1.85
N MET A 160 6.53 -6.65 1.30
CA MET A 160 7.32 -6.29 0.11
C MET A 160 8.81 -6.52 0.32
N LEU A 161 9.35 -6.12 1.48
CA LEU A 161 10.76 -6.32 1.79
C LEU A 161 11.11 -7.80 1.91
N CYS A 162 10.25 -8.62 2.51
CA CYS A 162 10.45 -10.06 2.62
C CYS A 162 10.37 -10.76 1.26
N ILE A 163 9.50 -10.30 0.36
CA ILE A 163 9.43 -10.81 -1.01
C ILE A 163 10.70 -10.49 -1.79
N LEU A 164 11.21 -9.26 -1.69
CA LEU A 164 12.30 -8.77 -2.55
C LEU A 164 13.69 -9.02 -1.97
N ALA A 165 13.91 -8.68 -0.70
CA ALA A 165 15.24 -8.62 -0.10
C ALA A 165 15.20 -8.81 1.43
N PRO A 166 14.73 -9.96 1.95
CA PRO A 166 14.62 -10.18 3.40
C PRO A 166 15.96 -10.02 4.13
N GLU A 167 17.07 -10.33 3.48
CA GLU A 167 18.43 -10.17 4.02
C GLU A 167 18.83 -8.70 4.25
N SER A 168 18.10 -7.77 3.68
CA SER A 168 18.32 -6.33 3.86
C SER A 168 17.64 -5.77 5.10
N VAL A 169 16.63 -6.45 5.64
CA VAL A 169 15.85 -5.97 6.79
C VAL A 169 16.70 -5.99 8.05
N VAL A 170 16.95 -4.81 8.61
CA VAL A 170 17.74 -4.64 9.83
C VAL A 170 16.93 -4.07 11.00
N ALA A 171 15.74 -3.58 10.74
CA ALA A 171 14.83 -3.11 11.76
C ALA A 171 13.38 -3.16 11.30
N VAL A 172 12.46 -3.21 12.25
CA VAL A 172 11.02 -3.19 12.01
C VAL A 172 10.32 -2.17 12.89
N ASP A 173 9.12 -1.75 12.51
CA ASP A 173 8.26 -0.93 13.36
C ASP A 173 7.62 -1.74 14.50
N ASP A 174 7.04 -1.05 15.48
CA ASP A 174 6.45 -1.69 16.66
C ASP A 174 5.25 -2.60 16.33
N ARG A 175 4.62 -2.44 15.16
CA ARG A 175 3.52 -3.30 14.71
C ARG A 175 4.01 -4.68 14.27
N CYS A 176 5.20 -4.73 13.67
CA CYS A 176 5.85 -5.95 13.22
C CYS A 176 6.91 -6.47 14.21
N ALA A 177 7.11 -5.76 15.32
CA ALA A 177 8.11 -6.13 16.35
C ALA A 177 7.57 -7.17 17.32
N ASN A 178 8.49 -7.93 17.92
CA ASN A 178 8.20 -8.77 19.08
C ASN A 178 9.04 -8.36 20.30
N SER A 179 8.82 -9.04 21.43
CA SER A 179 9.51 -8.73 22.70
C SER A 179 11.01 -9.04 22.71
N GLN A 180 11.56 -9.70 21.68
CA GLN A 180 12.99 -9.99 21.57
C GLN A 180 13.77 -8.75 21.09
N ILE A 181 13.11 -7.80 20.41
CA ILE A 181 13.77 -6.62 19.88
C ILE A 181 13.99 -5.58 20.99
N PRO A 182 15.23 -5.14 21.24
CA PRO A 182 15.51 -4.17 22.28
C PRO A 182 14.80 -2.82 22.05
N GLY A 183 14.05 -2.38 23.04
CA GLY A 183 13.36 -1.09 23.01
C GLY A 183 12.12 -1.03 22.11
N ALA A 184 11.70 -2.13 21.52
CA ALA A 184 10.42 -2.22 20.85
C ALA A 184 9.25 -2.16 21.85
N ASN A 185 8.10 -1.67 21.37
CA ASN A 185 6.83 -1.72 22.07
C ASN A 185 5.82 -2.46 21.19
N PRO A 186 5.86 -3.81 21.16
CA PRO A 186 5.08 -4.62 20.26
C PRO A 186 3.58 -4.29 20.30
N GLN A 187 2.97 -4.15 19.13
CA GLN A 187 1.57 -3.80 18.97
C GLN A 187 0.80 -4.93 18.26
N GLY A 188 0.70 -6.08 18.89
CA GLY A 188 0.03 -7.26 18.34
C GLY A 188 1.01 -8.37 17.94
N ASP A 189 0.51 -9.30 17.15
CA ASP A 189 1.18 -10.55 16.80
C ASP A 189 1.58 -10.64 15.31
N ASN A 190 1.51 -9.54 14.55
CA ASN A 190 1.85 -9.52 13.12
C ASN A 190 3.30 -9.97 12.81
N TRP A 191 4.18 -9.93 13.81
CA TRP A 191 5.54 -10.44 13.70
C TRP A 191 5.60 -11.95 13.42
N GLN A 192 4.56 -12.72 13.79
CA GLN A 192 4.55 -14.18 13.64
C GLN A 192 4.63 -14.59 12.17
N GLU A 193 4.01 -13.83 11.28
CA GLU A 193 4.05 -14.04 9.84
C GLU A 193 5.48 -14.02 9.27
N PHE A 194 6.36 -13.23 9.85
CA PHE A 194 7.75 -13.05 9.40
C PHE A 194 8.77 -13.83 10.21
N ALA A 195 8.35 -14.57 11.25
CA ALA A 195 9.26 -15.20 12.20
C ALA A 195 10.14 -16.30 11.58
N SER A 196 9.68 -16.94 10.51
CA SER A 196 10.46 -17.93 9.75
C SER A 196 11.46 -17.30 8.77
N VAL A 197 11.25 -16.04 8.41
CA VAL A 197 12.04 -15.32 7.40
C VAL A 197 13.08 -14.41 8.05
N LEU A 198 12.72 -13.77 9.17
CA LEU A 198 13.54 -12.77 9.84
C LEU A 198 14.06 -13.25 11.19
N ASP A 199 15.36 -13.09 11.41
CA ASP A 199 15.98 -13.35 12.72
C ASP A 199 15.77 -12.15 13.66
N TYR A 200 14.66 -12.17 14.40
CA TYR A 200 14.24 -11.10 15.30
C TYR A 200 15.28 -10.76 16.38
N SER A 201 16.18 -11.69 16.71
CA SER A 201 17.27 -11.43 17.67
C SER A 201 18.33 -10.46 17.13
N LYS A 202 18.34 -10.20 15.83
CA LYS A 202 19.29 -9.31 15.13
C LYS A 202 18.69 -8.01 14.66
N LEU A 203 17.38 -7.83 14.85
CA LEU A 203 16.68 -6.63 14.38
C LEU A 203 16.68 -5.51 15.43
N GLY A 204 16.67 -4.27 14.93
CA GLY A 204 16.35 -3.08 15.72
C GLY A 204 14.87 -2.70 15.60
N SER A 205 14.44 -1.73 16.42
CA SER A 205 13.09 -1.12 16.30
C SER A 205 13.21 0.32 15.90
N VAL A 206 12.44 0.70 14.85
CA VAL A 206 12.26 2.11 14.47
C VAL A 206 11.11 2.78 15.22
N GLY A 207 10.42 2.06 16.09
CA GLY A 207 9.35 2.57 16.93
C GLY A 207 7.97 2.53 16.28
N SER A 208 7.08 3.39 16.74
CA SER A 208 5.68 3.40 16.30
C SER A 208 5.53 3.86 14.85
N HIS A 209 4.73 3.13 14.07
CA HIS A 209 4.32 3.53 12.71
C HIS A 209 3.47 4.81 12.69
N LYS A 210 2.71 5.09 13.76
CA LYS A 210 1.85 6.29 13.86
C LYS A 210 2.61 7.56 14.25
N ALA A 211 3.80 7.40 14.85
CA ALA A 211 4.64 8.51 15.29
C ALA A 211 6.12 8.09 15.19
N PRO A 212 6.67 7.95 13.98
CA PRO A 212 8.07 7.59 13.77
C PRO A 212 9.00 8.54 14.52
N ASN A 213 10.06 7.99 15.14
CA ASN A 213 11.01 8.76 15.92
C ASN A 213 12.34 8.85 15.18
N VAL A 214 12.70 10.05 14.72
CA VAL A 214 13.92 10.33 13.96
C VAL A 214 15.18 9.80 14.63
N GLU A 215 15.32 9.97 15.96
CA GLU A 215 16.51 9.49 16.70
C GLU A 215 16.63 7.95 16.65
N ARG A 216 15.52 7.22 16.63
CA ARG A 216 15.54 5.77 16.49
C ARG A 216 16.06 5.36 15.11
N TYR A 217 15.63 6.02 14.04
CA TYR A 217 16.13 5.75 12.68
C TYR A 217 17.65 5.99 12.60
N LEU A 218 18.14 7.09 13.17
CA LEU A 218 19.59 7.37 13.24
C LEU A 218 20.35 6.33 14.06
N THR A 219 19.77 5.88 15.16
CA THR A 219 20.34 4.82 16.00
C THR A 219 20.40 3.50 15.25
N VAL A 220 19.30 3.12 14.59
CA VAL A 220 19.23 1.89 13.78
C VAL A 220 20.24 1.93 12.63
N ALA A 221 20.33 3.05 11.91
CA ALA A 221 21.33 3.20 10.86
C ALA A 221 22.75 2.96 11.37
N LYS A 222 23.07 3.44 12.58
CA LYS A 222 24.39 3.31 13.19
C LYS A 222 24.65 1.90 13.72
N GLU A 223 23.69 1.29 14.42
CA GLU A 223 23.90 0.08 15.20
C GLU A 223 23.61 -1.20 14.41
N TYR A 224 22.68 -1.15 13.46
CA TYR A 224 22.19 -2.30 12.70
C TYR A 224 22.44 -2.17 11.19
N GLY A 225 22.58 -0.95 10.69
CA GLY A 225 22.63 -0.62 9.26
C GLY A 225 24.04 -0.37 8.72
N ASP A 226 25.12 -0.66 9.47
CA ASP A 226 26.51 -0.36 9.06
C ASP A 226 26.72 1.11 8.67
N GLY A 227 25.99 2.01 9.30
CA GLY A 227 26.02 3.45 9.06
C GLY A 227 25.00 3.97 8.05
N TYR A 228 24.17 3.12 7.46
CA TYR A 228 23.11 3.50 6.52
C TYR A 228 21.79 2.84 6.84
N LEU A 229 20.68 3.48 6.43
CA LEU A 229 19.35 2.91 6.51
C LEU A 229 18.49 3.44 5.37
N THR A 230 17.74 2.55 4.74
CA THR A 230 16.63 2.87 3.84
C THR A 230 15.32 2.59 4.58
N ALA A 231 14.59 3.63 4.92
CA ALA A 231 13.28 3.53 5.53
C ALA A 231 12.21 3.43 4.45
N VAL A 232 11.57 2.28 4.31
CA VAL A 232 10.46 2.06 3.38
C VAL A 232 9.17 2.38 4.09
N MET A 233 8.47 3.39 3.58
CA MET A 233 7.26 3.96 4.17
C MET A 233 6.16 4.05 3.10
N ASN A 234 4.92 4.08 3.55
CA ASN A 234 3.77 4.45 2.72
C ASN A 234 3.65 5.98 2.58
N SER A 235 2.54 6.45 1.99
CA SER A 235 2.24 7.89 1.89
C SER A 235 2.34 8.59 3.25
N SER A 236 2.94 9.79 3.24
CA SER A 236 3.14 10.59 4.44
C SER A 236 1.86 11.07 5.09
N ASP A 237 0.78 11.21 4.32
CA ASP A 237 -0.52 11.68 4.80
C ASP A 237 -1.22 10.65 5.70
N THR A 238 -0.92 9.36 5.54
CA THR A 238 -1.54 8.28 6.32
C THR A 238 -1.37 8.49 7.84
N TYR A 239 -0.17 8.92 8.28
CA TYR A 239 0.13 9.13 9.70
C TYR A 239 0.79 10.49 9.98
N ASN A 240 0.67 11.47 9.07
CA ASN A 240 1.28 12.79 9.20
C ASN A 240 2.80 12.73 9.41
N THR A 241 3.49 11.94 8.60
CA THR A 241 4.93 11.67 8.72
C THR A 241 5.82 12.53 7.82
N GLN A 242 5.29 13.64 7.25
CA GLN A 242 5.97 14.53 6.30
C GLN A 242 7.25 15.19 6.88
N TYR A 243 7.36 15.25 8.21
CA TYR A 243 8.53 15.81 8.88
C TYR A 243 9.79 14.94 8.72
N MET A 244 9.62 13.65 8.45
CA MET A 244 10.73 12.70 8.39
C MET A 244 11.76 13.06 7.32
N GLU A 245 11.33 13.48 6.15
CA GLU A 245 12.22 13.92 5.06
C GLU A 245 13.04 15.14 5.47
N THR A 246 12.42 16.09 6.17
CA THR A 246 13.09 17.31 6.64
C THR A 246 14.08 16.99 7.75
N ASP A 247 13.68 16.20 8.72
CA ASP A 247 14.46 15.95 9.93
C ASP A 247 15.62 14.97 9.69
N LEU A 248 15.47 14.08 8.67
CA LEU A 248 16.53 13.16 8.24
C LEU A 248 17.39 13.69 7.09
N ALA A 249 17.07 14.89 6.56
CA ALA A 249 17.84 15.49 5.47
C ALA A 249 19.33 15.62 5.82
N GLY A 250 20.20 15.19 4.89
CA GLY A 250 21.65 15.24 5.06
C GLY A 250 22.23 14.19 6.02
N THR A 251 21.42 13.26 6.51
CA THR A 251 21.85 12.09 7.29
C THR A 251 22.13 10.89 6.40
N ASN A 252 22.50 9.76 7.00
CA ASN A 252 22.67 8.48 6.32
C ASN A 252 21.39 7.64 6.27
N VAL A 253 20.24 8.25 6.45
CA VAL A 253 18.92 7.59 6.32
C VAL A 253 18.25 8.12 5.07
N GLN A 254 17.93 7.23 4.15
CA GLN A 254 17.11 7.53 2.97
C GLN A 254 15.68 7.08 3.22
N ILE A 255 14.71 7.82 2.71
CA ILE A 255 13.28 7.46 2.80
C ILE A 255 12.79 7.12 1.41
N ILE A 256 12.11 5.98 1.28
CA ILE A 256 11.33 5.63 0.10
C ILE A 256 9.86 5.63 0.50
N ARG A 257 9.08 6.52 -0.12
CA ARG A 257 7.62 6.51 -0.05
C ARG A 257 7.10 5.61 -1.16
N CYS A 258 6.68 4.42 -0.77
CA CYS A 258 6.30 3.35 -1.68
C CYS A 258 4.79 3.13 -1.64
N PRO A 259 4.11 3.03 -2.80
CA PRO A 259 2.72 2.56 -2.83
C PRO A 259 2.68 1.09 -2.37
N SER A 260 2.04 0.84 -1.24
CA SER A 260 2.05 -0.49 -0.60
C SER A 260 0.70 -0.91 -0.04
N TRP A 261 -0.29 -0.04 -0.13
CA TRP A 261 -1.55 -0.21 0.58
C TRP A 261 -2.72 -0.54 -0.34
N GLU A 262 -2.85 0.16 -1.45
CA GLU A 262 -3.99 0.03 -2.37
C GLU A 262 -3.62 -0.86 -3.55
N ARG A 263 -4.56 -1.65 -4.04
CA ARG A 263 -4.33 -2.54 -5.18
C ARG A 263 -3.70 -1.83 -6.39
N ALA A 264 -4.19 -0.66 -6.72
CA ALA A 264 -3.66 0.14 -7.82
C ALA A 264 -2.18 0.55 -7.63
N GLY A 265 -1.64 0.42 -6.42
CA GLY A 265 -0.28 0.82 -6.09
C GLY A 265 0.68 -0.33 -5.79
N VAL A 266 0.17 -1.51 -5.44
CA VAL A 266 1.02 -2.61 -4.95
C VAL A 266 2.02 -3.07 -6.00
N ASP A 267 1.59 -3.32 -7.24
CA ASP A 267 2.49 -3.74 -8.32
C ASP A 267 3.52 -2.66 -8.64
N ASN A 268 3.06 -1.40 -8.72
CA ASN A 268 3.96 -0.26 -8.92
C ASN A 268 4.98 -0.13 -7.78
N GLY A 269 4.55 -0.39 -6.55
CA GLY A 269 5.42 -0.42 -5.39
C GLY A 269 6.44 -1.55 -5.44
N MET A 270 6.01 -2.74 -5.85
CA MET A 270 6.90 -3.91 -6.03
C MET A 270 7.95 -3.66 -7.10
N LEU A 271 7.54 -3.16 -8.28
CA LEU A 271 8.47 -2.81 -9.37
C LEU A 271 9.44 -1.71 -8.94
N LEU A 272 8.93 -0.64 -8.29
CA LEU A 272 9.75 0.45 -7.77
C LEU A 272 10.82 -0.05 -6.80
N LEU A 273 10.44 -0.79 -5.77
CA LEU A 273 11.39 -1.32 -4.79
C LEU A 273 12.33 -2.34 -5.43
N GLY A 274 11.83 -3.20 -6.30
CA GLY A 274 12.63 -4.16 -7.04
C GLY A 274 13.74 -3.48 -7.85
N PHE A 275 13.41 -2.40 -8.56
CA PHE A 275 14.37 -1.60 -9.30
C PHE A 275 15.41 -0.95 -8.37
N LEU A 276 14.96 -0.20 -7.37
CA LEU A 276 15.84 0.52 -6.44
C LEU A 276 16.76 -0.41 -5.63
N PHE A 277 16.37 -1.66 -5.42
CA PHE A 277 17.09 -2.66 -4.63
C PHE A 277 17.90 -3.65 -5.47
N HIS A 278 18.01 -3.45 -6.77
CA HIS A 278 18.66 -4.40 -7.71
C HIS A 278 18.01 -5.80 -7.67
N LYS A 279 16.70 -5.87 -7.51
CA LYS A 279 15.87 -7.07 -7.44
C LYS A 279 14.72 -7.02 -8.45
N PHE A 280 14.94 -6.31 -9.55
CA PHE A 280 13.86 -6.00 -10.50
C PHE A 280 13.29 -7.27 -11.15
N ASP A 281 14.15 -8.23 -11.54
CA ASP A 281 13.70 -9.51 -12.11
C ASP A 281 12.72 -10.22 -11.15
N ARG A 282 13.05 -10.26 -9.85
CA ARG A 282 12.16 -10.87 -8.85
C ARG A 282 10.85 -10.11 -8.66
N ALA A 283 10.90 -8.78 -8.72
CA ALA A 283 9.69 -7.96 -8.67
C ALA A 283 8.78 -8.22 -9.86
N THR A 284 9.35 -8.29 -11.06
CA THR A 284 8.61 -8.59 -12.30
C THR A 284 7.99 -9.99 -12.27
N GLU A 285 8.73 -11.00 -11.82
CA GLU A 285 8.20 -12.35 -11.65
C GLU A 285 7.04 -12.37 -10.65
N TRP A 286 7.15 -11.64 -9.54
CA TRP A 286 6.06 -11.55 -8.56
C TRP A 286 4.83 -10.85 -9.15
N VAL A 287 5.00 -9.72 -9.85
CA VAL A 287 3.91 -8.99 -10.50
C VAL A 287 3.21 -9.88 -11.54
N GLN A 288 3.95 -10.61 -12.35
CA GLN A 288 3.39 -11.54 -13.34
C GLN A 288 2.55 -12.65 -12.69
N TRP A 289 3.01 -13.20 -11.56
CA TRP A 289 2.26 -14.18 -10.79
C TRP A 289 0.97 -13.56 -10.23
N HIS A 290 1.07 -12.42 -9.57
CA HIS A 290 -0.02 -11.73 -8.92
C HIS A 290 -1.10 -11.28 -9.93
N ASP A 291 -0.69 -10.60 -11.01
CA ASP A 291 -1.59 -10.15 -12.06
C ASP A 291 -2.21 -11.30 -12.83
N GLY A 292 -1.56 -12.44 -12.95
CA GLY A 292 -2.12 -13.62 -13.59
C GLY A 292 -3.45 -14.06 -12.95
N TYR A 293 -3.54 -14.03 -11.63
CA TYR A 293 -4.78 -14.31 -10.90
C TYR A 293 -5.73 -13.11 -10.86
N TYR A 294 -5.20 -11.92 -10.57
CA TYR A 294 -6.00 -10.72 -10.43
C TYR A 294 -6.75 -10.37 -11.73
N ASP A 295 -6.07 -10.42 -12.86
CA ASP A 295 -6.65 -10.13 -14.17
C ASP A 295 -7.72 -11.15 -14.57
N ASP A 296 -7.54 -12.43 -14.26
CA ASP A 296 -8.59 -13.46 -14.47
C ASP A 296 -9.83 -13.15 -13.63
N ILE A 297 -9.67 -12.75 -12.37
CA ILE A 297 -10.77 -12.33 -11.50
C ILE A 297 -11.47 -11.09 -12.10
N MET A 298 -10.72 -10.05 -12.46
CA MET A 298 -11.28 -8.80 -12.99
C MET A 298 -11.95 -8.99 -14.36
N ASP A 299 -11.40 -9.86 -15.21
CA ASP A 299 -12.05 -10.23 -16.47
C ASP A 299 -13.42 -10.86 -16.25
N LYS A 300 -13.54 -11.78 -15.28
CA LYS A 300 -14.82 -12.36 -14.89
C LYS A 300 -15.78 -11.32 -14.30
N VAL A 301 -15.29 -10.44 -13.42
CA VAL A 301 -16.09 -9.32 -12.87
C VAL A 301 -16.64 -8.44 -13.97
N SER A 302 -15.81 -8.09 -14.98
CA SER A 302 -16.21 -7.22 -16.08
C SER A 302 -17.38 -7.77 -16.92
N LYS A 303 -17.58 -9.08 -16.89
CA LYS A 303 -18.63 -9.81 -17.61
C LYS A 303 -19.92 -9.98 -16.81
N LEU A 304 -19.93 -9.61 -15.52
CA LEU A 304 -21.12 -9.72 -14.67
C LEU A 304 -22.25 -8.83 -15.15
N LYS A 305 -23.42 -9.41 -15.35
CA LYS A 305 -24.65 -8.66 -15.57
C LYS A 305 -25.12 -8.02 -14.27
N GLN A 306 -25.89 -6.95 -14.34
CA GLN A 306 -26.45 -6.28 -13.18
C GLN A 306 -27.25 -7.21 -12.25
N SER A 307 -27.91 -8.21 -12.82
CA SER A 307 -28.71 -9.22 -12.07
C SER A 307 -27.86 -10.29 -11.37
N GLU A 308 -26.56 -10.38 -11.67
CA GLU A 308 -25.63 -11.33 -11.10
C GLU A 308 -24.81 -10.69 -9.95
N LYS A 309 -24.81 -9.34 -9.90
CA LYS A 309 -24.12 -8.59 -8.86
C LYS A 309 -24.79 -8.77 -7.51
N LYS A 310 -23.99 -9.01 -6.48
CA LYS A 310 -24.46 -9.21 -5.11
C LYS A 310 -24.63 -7.90 -4.37
N LYS A 311 -25.69 -7.78 -3.59
CA LYS A 311 -25.93 -6.68 -2.64
C LYS A 311 -25.22 -7.00 -1.33
N VAL A 312 -24.24 -6.21 -0.97
CA VAL A 312 -23.40 -6.47 0.21
C VAL A 312 -23.39 -5.28 1.18
N VAL A 313 -23.15 -5.63 2.44
CA VAL A 313 -22.74 -4.69 3.49
C VAL A 313 -21.40 -5.17 4.01
N VAL A 314 -20.44 -4.27 4.20
CA VAL A 314 -19.16 -4.60 4.82
C VAL A 314 -19.04 -3.93 6.17
N GLY A 315 -18.60 -4.67 7.16
CA GLY A 315 -18.46 -4.18 8.54
C GLY A 315 -17.29 -4.82 9.27
N VAL A 316 -16.94 -4.24 10.40
CA VAL A 316 -15.84 -4.68 11.25
C VAL A 316 -16.37 -5.52 12.39
N LEU A 317 -15.74 -6.65 12.65
CA LEU A 317 -16.05 -7.52 13.76
C LEU A 317 -14.85 -7.59 14.71
N GLY A 318 -15.00 -7.04 15.91
CA GLY A 318 -14.07 -7.29 17.01
C GLY A 318 -13.00 -6.23 17.28
N ASP A 319 -12.98 -5.08 16.59
CA ASP A 319 -11.96 -4.03 16.85
C ASP A 319 -12.37 -3.02 17.90
N THR A 320 -13.65 -2.79 18.14
CA THR A 320 -14.13 -1.77 19.05
C THR A 320 -14.53 -2.29 20.42
N ASP A 321 -14.37 -1.47 21.49
CA ASP A 321 -14.97 -1.67 22.82
C ASP A 321 -16.50 -1.54 22.80
N VAL A 322 -17.09 -1.51 21.62
CA VAL A 322 -18.50 -1.33 21.42
C VAL A 322 -19.24 -2.57 21.89
N GLU A 323 -20.15 -2.40 22.82
CA GLU A 323 -21.14 -3.45 23.12
C GLU A 323 -21.95 -3.69 21.84
N ILE A 324 -21.59 -4.71 21.08
CA ILE A 324 -22.27 -5.12 19.83
C ILE A 324 -23.79 -5.20 20.00
N ALA A 325 -24.26 -5.49 21.23
CA ALA A 325 -25.67 -5.41 21.57
C ALA A 325 -26.36 -4.07 21.23
N LYS A 326 -25.63 -3.01 20.93
CA LYS A 326 -26.18 -1.66 20.70
C LYS A 326 -25.65 -0.95 19.46
N GLN A 327 -24.52 -1.39 18.92
CA GLN A 327 -23.82 -0.67 17.83
C GLN A 327 -23.21 -1.67 16.85
N ILE A 328 -23.15 -1.26 15.59
CA ILE A 328 -22.58 -2.02 14.49
C ILE A 328 -21.57 -1.11 13.80
N GLU A 329 -20.38 -1.64 13.54
CA GLU A 329 -19.35 -0.91 12.84
C GLU A 329 -19.34 -1.30 11.38
N LEU A 330 -19.54 -0.33 10.48
CA LEU A 330 -19.51 -0.52 9.04
C LEU A 330 -18.24 0.13 8.46
N ASN A 331 -17.68 -0.49 7.45
CA ASN A 331 -16.54 0.07 6.73
C ASN A 331 -16.94 1.29 5.90
N TYR A 332 -16.02 2.26 5.85
CA TYR A 332 -16.17 3.43 4.99
C TYR A 332 -15.73 3.16 3.55
N THR A 333 -16.20 4.03 2.66
CA THR A 333 -15.85 4.06 1.24
C THR A 333 -14.34 4.24 0.98
N THR A 334 -13.58 4.63 2.00
CA THR A 334 -12.11 4.81 1.93
C THR A 334 -11.34 3.62 2.50
N SER A 335 -12.00 2.61 3.05
CA SER A 335 -11.30 1.42 3.55
C SER A 335 -10.87 0.50 2.39
N ALA A 336 -9.77 -0.22 2.56
CA ALA A 336 -9.28 -1.18 1.57
C ALA A 336 -10.31 -2.30 1.33
N GLU A 337 -10.97 -2.76 2.40
CA GLU A 337 -11.99 -3.80 2.36
C GLU A 337 -13.19 -3.38 1.50
N TRP A 338 -13.66 -2.15 1.68
CA TRP A 338 -14.75 -1.62 0.89
C TRP A 338 -14.35 -1.45 -0.59
N GLN A 339 -13.15 -0.91 -0.84
CA GLN A 339 -12.64 -0.73 -2.20
C GLN A 339 -12.46 -2.06 -2.91
N GLY A 340 -11.93 -3.08 -2.22
CA GLY A 340 -11.81 -4.43 -2.74
C GLY A 340 -13.16 -5.02 -3.12
N LEU A 341 -14.17 -4.90 -2.26
CA LEU A 341 -15.53 -5.34 -2.58
C LEU A 341 -16.13 -4.60 -3.77
N LYS A 342 -15.93 -3.29 -3.87
CA LYS A 342 -16.39 -2.51 -5.03
C LYS A 342 -15.76 -3.02 -6.33
N ARG A 343 -14.46 -3.33 -6.32
CA ARG A 343 -13.76 -3.91 -7.49
C ARG A 343 -14.32 -5.27 -7.88
N MET A 344 -14.81 -6.06 -6.93
CA MET A 344 -15.52 -7.32 -7.20
C MET A 344 -16.90 -7.11 -7.85
N GLY A 345 -17.28 -5.89 -8.20
CA GLY A 345 -18.51 -5.59 -8.93
C GLY A 345 -19.79 -5.70 -8.11
N VAL A 346 -19.70 -5.70 -6.79
CA VAL A 346 -20.87 -5.76 -5.89
C VAL A 346 -21.71 -4.47 -5.93
N ILE A 347 -22.92 -4.55 -5.41
CA ILE A 347 -23.76 -3.41 -5.07
C ILE A 347 -23.59 -3.16 -3.58
N ASP A 348 -22.82 -2.12 -3.23
CA ASP A 348 -22.57 -1.75 -1.84
C ASP A 348 -23.73 -0.97 -1.25
N VAL A 349 -24.67 -1.71 -0.68
CA VAL A 349 -25.86 -1.10 -0.05
C VAL A 349 -25.54 -0.47 1.31
N GLY A 350 -24.46 -0.87 1.97
CA GLY A 350 -23.99 -0.27 3.22
C GLY A 350 -23.41 1.12 3.00
N GLY A 351 -22.50 1.26 2.06
CA GLY A 351 -21.90 2.54 1.67
C GLY A 351 -22.93 3.52 1.11
N ASP A 352 -23.85 3.06 0.26
CA ASP A 352 -24.94 3.87 -0.27
C ASP A 352 -25.85 4.40 0.85
N TYR A 353 -26.17 3.57 1.85
CA TYR A 353 -26.93 3.98 3.00
C TYR A 353 -26.20 5.06 3.82
N LEU A 354 -24.92 4.84 4.11
CA LEU A 354 -24.10 5.80 4.87
C LEU A 354 -23.99 7.15 4.14
N ALA A 355 -23.78 7.13 2.83
CA ALA A 355 -23.71 8.34 2.01
C ALA A 355 -25.02 9.15 2.08
N LYS A 356 -26.16 8.45 2.06
CA LYS A 356 -27.51 9.07 2.11
C LYS A 356 -27.86 9.63 3.48
N HIS A 357 -27.45 8.97 4.57
CA HIS A 357 -27.87 9.30 5.95
C HIS A 357 -26.81 10.04 6.77
N GLY A 358 -25.77 10.57 6.12
CA GLY A 358 -24.79 11.45 6.76
C GLY A 358 -23.73 10.72 7.58
N GLY A 359 -23.57 9.42 7.36
CA GLY A 359 -22.49 8.63 7.92
C GLY A 359 -21.12 8.91 7.27
N ALA A 360 -20.98 9.98 6.49
CA ALA A 360 -19.71 10.37 5.90
C ALA A 360 -18.75 10.81 7.00
N GLY A 361 -17.83 9.95 7.39
CA GLY A 361 -16.75 10.26 8.31
C GLY A 361 -15.83 11.35 7.77
N SER A 362 -15.01 11.84 8.65
CA SER A 362 -13.87 12.66 8.25
C SER A 362 -12.95 11.84 7.33
N TYR A 363 -12.38 12.49 6.33
CA TYR A 363 -11.31 11.93 5.51
C TYR A 363 -10.28 11.20 6.39
N GLY A 364 -10.03 9.93 6.10
CA GLY A 364 -9.14 9.08 6.89
C GLY A 364 -9.81 8.18 7.94
N ALA A 365 -11.14 8.26 8.13
CA ALA A 365 -11.83 7.24 8.90
C ALA A 365 -12.09 6.02 8.02
N TRP A 366 -11.67 4.84 8.47
CA TRP A 366 -11.87 3.58 7.74
C TRP A 366 -13.19 2.88 8.10
N SER A 367 -13.83 3.27 9.22
CA SER A 367 -15.10 2.72 9.67
C SER A 367 -16.00 3.76 10.35
N VAL A 368 -17.25 3.42 10.49
CA VAL A 368 -18.27 4.19 11.24
C VAL A 368 -19.11 3.28 12.11
N VAL A 369 -19.37 3.73 13.32
CA VAL A 369 -20.27 3.05 14.25
C VAL A 369 -21.69 3.58 14.08
N ILE A 370 -22.65 2.70 13.79
CA ILE A 370 -24.07 3.02 13.70
C ILE A 370 -24.87 2.32 14.80
N SER A 371 -26.03 2.87 15.14
CA SER A 371 -26.91 2.22 16.11
C SER A 371 -27.61 0.99 15.51
N LYS A 372 -28.08 0.11 16.37
CA LYS A 372 -28.91 -1.04 15.99
C LYS A 372 -30.16 -0.61 15.18
N GLU A 373 -30.79 0.50 15.58
CA GLU A 373 -31.93 1.06 14.86
C GLU A 373 -31.56 1.57 13.47
N SER A 374 -30.38 2.20 13.32
CA SER A 374 -29.87 2.63 12.02
C SER A 374 -29.58 1.42 11.13
N PHE A 375 -29.06 0.33 11.67
CA PHE A 375 -28.85 -0.91 10.93
C PHE A 375 -30.18 -1.54 10.51
N ALA A 376 -31.17 -1.60 11.39
CA ALA A 376 -32.51 -2.09 11.05
C ALA A 376 -33.13 -1.24 9.93
N ASN A 377 -32.95 0.10 9.96
CA ASN A 377 -33.41 0.98 8.89
C ASN A 377 -32.66 0.72 7.57
N LEU A 378 -31.35 0.45 7.61
CA LEU A 378 -30.60 0.03 6.42
C LEU A 378 -31.24 -1.22 5.80
N CYS A 379 -31.48 -2.25 6.59
CA CYS A 379 -32.08 -3.51 6.10
C CYS A 379 -33.51 -3.30 5.53
N LEU A 380 -34.27 -2.33 6.06
CA LEU A 380 -35.60 -2.00 5.54
C LEU A 380 -35.57 -1.16 4.25
N GLU A 381 -34.56 -0.29 4.10
CA GLU A 381 -34.43 0.57 2.92
C GLU A 381 -33.86 -0.17 1.71
N VAL A 382 -33.00 -1.17 1.95
CA VAL A 382 -32.44 -1.98 0.87
C VAL A 382 -33.36 -3.17 0.59
N ASP A 383 -33.67 -3.41 -0.66
CA ASP A 383 -34.48 -4.53 -1.07
C ASP A 383 -33.63 -5.83 -1.03
N GLY A 384 -33.34 -6.30 0.17
CA GLY A 384 -32.51 -7.47 0.48
C GLY A 384 -31.00 -7.20 0.51
N ILE A 385 -30.31 -7.98 1.31
CA ILE A 385 -28.85 -8.08 1.41
C ILE A 385 -28.48 -9.53 1.05
N ASP A 386 -27.58 -9.73 0.08
CA ASP A 386 -27.13 -11.07 -0.29
C ASP A 386 -26.06 -11.56 0.71
N TYR A 387 -25.18 -10.67 1.18
CA TYR A 387 -24.13 -10.98 2.16
C TYR A 387 -23.84 -9.79 3.09
N PHE A 388 -23.58 -10.08 4.35
CA PHE A 388 -22.83 -9.21 5.22
C PHE A 388 -21.40 -9.73 5.31
N ILE A 389 -20.42 -8.94 4.85
CA ILE A 389 -19.00 -9.29 4.92
C ILE A 389 -18.43 -8.69 6.20
N GLY A 390 -18.16 -9.53 7.18
CA GLY A 390 -17.54 -9.15 8.44
C GLY A 390 -16.02 -9.23 8.34
N THR A 391 -15.31 -8.12 8.52
CA THR A 391 -13.85 -8.11 8.57
C THR A 391 -13.35 -8.22 10.00
N VAL A 392 -12.33 -9.02 10.25
CA VAL A 392 -11.70 -9.22 11.55
C VAL A 392 -10.24 -8.83 11.54
N PRO A 393 -9.66 -8.36 12.68
CA PRO A 393 -8.25 -8.06 12.75
C PRO A 393 -7.43 -9.34 12.58
N GLY A 394 -6.59 -9.34 11.55
CA GLY A 394 -5.50 -10.28 11.30
C GLY A 394 -5.78 -11.78 11.35
N PRO A 395 -4.92 -12.60 10.75
CA PRO A 395 -5.07 -14.03 10.78
C PRO A 395 -4.92 -14.61 12.20
N TYR A 396 -4.25 -13.91 13.10
CA TYR A 396 -3.79 -14.44 14.38
C TYR A 396 -4.68 -14.06 15.57
N ASN A 397 -5.65 -13.16 15.40
CA ASN A 397 -6.49 -12.66 16.50
C ASN A 397 -7.89 -13.29 16.52
N VAL A 398 -7.96 -14.60 16.49
CA VAL A 398 -9.20 -15.34 16.89
C VAL A 398 -9.40 -15.33 18.40
N ALA A 399 -8.36 -14.96 19.16
CA ALA A 399 -8.42 -14.80 20.61
C ALA A 399 -8.98 -13.41 21.00
N PRO A 400 -9.57 -13.27 22.19
CA PRO A 400 -10.00 -11.94 22.67
C PRO A 400 -8.82 -11.00 22.76
N VAL A 401 -8.94 -9.80 22.16
CA VAL A 401 -7.93 -8.73 22.18
C VAL A 401 -7.63 -8.27 23.62
N ALA A 402 -8.53 -8.56 24.55
CA ALA A 402 -8.35 -8.49 25.98
C ALA A 402 -9.30 -9.49 26.65
N GLU A 403 -8.96 -9.98 27.86
CA GLU A 403 -9.82 -10.91 28.61
C GLU A 403 -11.27 -10.42 28.83
N SER A 404 -11.50 -9.12 28.69
CA SER A 404 -12.81 -8.49 28.84
C SER A 404 -13.59 -8.29 27.53
N LYS A 405 -12.99 -8.60 26.35
CA LYS A 405 -13.63 -8.39 25.05
C LYS A 405 -14.31 -9.69 24.57
N PRO A 406 -15.44 -9.59 23.88
CA PRO A 406 -16.04 -10.73 23.21
C PRO A 406 -15.07 -11.37 22.21
N THR A 407 -15.14 -12.67 22.05
CA THR A 407 -14.41 -13.40 21.00
C THR A 407 -15.03 -13.09 19.63
N VAL A 408 -14.27 -13.31 18.55
CA VAL A 408 -14.79 -13.20 17.17
C VAL A 408 -16.08 -14.04 17.03
N GLN A 409 -16.12 -15.24 17.59
CA GLN A 409 -17.32 -16.09 17.57
C GLN A 409 -18.54 -15.45 18.25
N GLN A 410 -18.34 -14.73 19.36
CA GLN A 410 -19.44 -14.00 20.03
C GLN A 410 -19.93 -12.82 19.18
N TYR A 411 -19.02 -12.14 18.49
CA TYR A 411 -19.38 -11.10 17.51
C TYR A 411 -20.17 -11.67 16.34
N MET A 412 -19.71 -12.78 15.77
CA MET A 412 -20.40 -13.49 14.69
C MET A 412 -21.82 -13.88 15.10
N ASN A 413 -21.97 -14.52 16.26
CA ASN A 413 -23.28 -14.93 16.77
C ASN A 413 -24.22 -13.75 16.95
N THR A 414 -23.73 -12.63 17.48
CA THR A 414 -24.54 -11.42 17.68
C THR A 414 -24.95 -10.83 16.34
N MET A 415 -24.03 -10.77 15.38
CA MET A 415 -24.32 -10.24 14.05
C MET A 415 -25.31 -11.13 13.29
N THR A 416 -25.14 -12.43 13.35
CA THR A 416 -26.09 -13.38 12.77
C THR A 416 -27.50 -13.17 13.32
N ASN A 417 -27.65 -13.00 14.63
CA ASN A 417 -28.95 -12.70 15.23
C ASN A 417 -29.56 -11.40 14.70
N TYR A 418 -28.76 -10.38 14.44
CA TYR A 418 -29.24 -9.13 13.84
C TYR A 418 -29.64 -9.27 12.39
N LEU A 419 -28.88 -10.05 11.62
CA LEU A 419 -29.20 -10.36 10.23
C LEU A 419 -30.50 -11.15 10.13
N ASP A 420 -30.73 -12.11 11.03
CA ASP A 420 -31.99 -12.87 11.15
C ASP A 420 -33.17 -11.95 11.51
N GLU A 421 -32.97 -11.08 12.50
CA GLU A 421 -34.04 -10.22 13.02
C GLU A 421 -34.45 -9.12 12.02
N TYR A 422 -33.46 -8.51 11.31
CA TYR A 422 -33.70 -7.30 10.52
C TYR A 422 -33.52 -7.45 9.02
N CYS A 423 -32.68 -8.39 8.57
CA CYS A 423 -32.26 -8.48 7.18
C CYS A 423 -32.68 -9.80 6.50
N GLY A 424 -33.68 -10.50 7.08
CA GLY A 424 -34.23 -11.71 6.49
C GLY A 424 -33.27 -12.89 6.45
N GLY A 425 -32.27 -12.94 7.36
CA GLY A 425 -31.30 -14.03 7.46
C GLY A 425 -30.19 -13.95 6.39
N ALA A 426 -29.77 -12.75 6.04
CA ALA A 426 -28.63 -12.57 5.13
C ALA A 426 -27.38 -13.29 5.66
N PRO A 427 -26.66 -14.08 4.83
CA PRO A 427 -25.48 -14.80 5.26
C PRO A 427 -24.38 -13.84 5.76
N LEU A 428 -23.77 -14.19 6.90
CA LEU A 428 -22.56 -13.56 7.39
C LEU A 428 -21.34 -14.32 6.87
N GLN A 429 -20.42 -13.61 6.22
CA GLN A 429 -19.11 -14.13 5.86
C GLN A 429 -18.03 -13.34 6.59
N VAL A 430 -17.01 -14.00 7.11
CA VAL A 430 -15.94 -13.36 7.89
C VAL A 430 -14.62 -13.54 7.17
N ILE A 431 -13.89 -12.44 6.98
CA ILE A 431 -12.62 -12.40 6.27
C ILE A 431 -11.61 -11.58 7.07
N GLY A 432 -10.36 -12.00 7.11
CA GLY A 432 -9.28 -11.23 7.72
C GLY A 432 -8.99 -9.93 6.96
N TRP A 433 -8.98 -8.80 7.63
CA TRP A 433 -8.85 -7.49 7.00
C TRP A 433 -7.45 -7.16 6.46
N GLN A 434 -6.40 -7.69 7.10
CA GLN A 434 -5.03 -7.37 6.70
C GLN A 434 -4.66 -7.84 5.30
N TYR A 435 -5.43 -8.75 4.74
CA TYR A 435 -5.27 -9.22 3.36
C TYR A 435 -6.11 -8.43 2.35
N ALA A 436 -6.85 -7.42 2.78
CA ALA A 436 -7.54 -6.52 1.86
C ALA A 436 -6.62 -5.49 1.20
N SER A 437 -5.34 -5.47 1.58
CA SER A 437 -4.35 -4.51 1.10
C SER A 437 -2.94 -5.09 1.13
N GLY A 438 -2.05 -4.54 0.31
CA GLY A 438 -0.66 -4.97 0.25
C GLY A 438 -0.42 -6.16 -0.68
N PRO A 439 0.77 -6.76 -0.64
CA PRO A 439 1.15 -7.85 -1.56
C PRO A 439 0.30 -9.12 -1.45
N ASN A 440 -0.41 -9.29 -0.35
CA ASN A 440 -1.25 -10.46 -0.10
C ASN A 440 -2.73 -10.23 -0.46
N ASP A 441 -3.10 -9.11 -1.10
CA ASP A 441 -4.49 -8.78 -1.42
C ASP A 441 -5.15 -9.76 -2.39
N LEU A 442 -4.37 -10.50 -3.16
CA LEU A 442 -4.88 -11.56 -4.03
C LEU A 442 -5.68 -12.61 -3.25
N MET A 443 -5.25 -12.94 -2.03
CA MET A 443 -5.98 -13.87 -1.14
C MET A 443 -7.39 -13.35 -0.84
N TYR A 444 -7.51 -12.05 -0.61
CA TYR A 444 -8.79 -11.41 -0.36
C TYR A 444 -9.69 -11.44 -1.60
N TYR A 445 -9.16 -11.09 -2.78
CA TYR A 445 -9.93 -11.12 -4.03
C TYR A 445 -10.37 -12.52 -4.42
N ALA A 446 -9.51 -13.53 -4.31
CA ALA A 446 -9.84 -14.91 -4.62
C ALA A 446 -10.89 -15.47 -3.64
N THR A 447 -10.79 -15.12 -2.35
CA THR A 447 -11.81 -15.50 -1.35
C THR A 447 -13.16 -14.87 -1.67
N LEU A 448 -13.18 -13.55 -1.98
CA LEU A 448 -14.42 -12.89 -2.39
C LEU A 448 -15.01 -13.47 -3.67
N ALA A 449 -14.19 -13.85 -4.64
CA ALA A 449 -14.60 -14.47 -5.88
C ALA A 449 -15.37 -15.78 -5.62
N ASN A 450 -14.87 -16.59 -4.71
CA ASN A 450 -15.55 -17.83 -4.31
C ASN A 450 -16.81 -17.55 -3.50
N VAL A 451 -16.74 -16.68 -2.49
CA VAL A 451 -17.88 -16.35 -1.62
C VAL A 451 -19.05 -15.75 -2.41
N LEU A 452 -18.77 -14.78 -3.26
CA LEU A 452 -19.79 -14.01 -3.93
C LEU A 452 -20.33 -14.73 -5.18
N TYR A 453 -19.47 -15.46 -5.89
CA TYR A 453 -19.78 -15.93 -7.25
C TYR A 453 -19.50 -17.41 -7.49
N ASP A 454 -18.95 -18.14 -6.51
CA ASP A 454 -18.62 -19.57 -6.63
C ASP A 454 -17.71 -19.90 -7.82
N TRP A 455 -16.65 -19.07 -8.01
CA TRP A 455 -15.77 -19.23 -9.17
C TRP A 455 -14.70 -20.31 -9.02
N GLY A 456 -14.56 -20.90 -7.84
CA GLY A 456 -13.78 -22.12 -7.62
C GLY A 456 -12.26 -21.92 -7.65
N TYR A 457 -11.76 -20.79 -7.20
CA TYR A 457 -10.31 -20.60 -6.98
C TYR A 457 -9.83 -21.50 -5.85
N ASP A 458 -8.67 -22.10 -6.02
CA ASP A 458 -8.01 -22.83 -4.95
C ASP A 458 -7.31 -21.82 -4.00
N ILE A 459 -7.98 -21.52 -2.89
CA ILE A 459 -7.49 -20.51 -1.95
C ILE A 459 -6.27 -21.02 -1.20
N GLU A 460 -6.20 -22.31 -0.89
CA GLU A 460 -5.05 -22.89 -0.21
C GLU A 460 -3.79 -22.78 -1.09
N ASP A 461 -3.90 -23.12 -2.37
CA ASP A 461 -2.80 -22.98 -3.32
C ASP A 461 -2.35 -21.51 -3.43
N ILE A 462 -3.28 -20.56 -3.61
CA ILE A 462 -2.98 -19.13 -3.73
C ILE A 462 -2.27 -18.59 -2.46
N VAL A 463 -2.78 -18.99 -1.28
CA VAL A 463 -2.14 -18.59 0.00
C VAL A 463 -0.74 -19.17 0.10
N ASN A 464 -0.58 -20.45 -0.19
CA ASN A 464 0.73 -21.11 -0.15
C ASN A 464 1.73 -20.48 -1.13
N GLU A 465 1.31 -20.16 -2.34
CA GLU A 465 2.15 -19.45 -3.31
C GLU A 465 2.53 -18.04 -2.81
N GLY A 466 1.59 -17.28 -2.24
CA GLY A 466 1.86 -15.96 -1.65
C GLY A 466 2.87 -16.02 -0.51
N LEU A 467 2.72 -17.00 0.38
CA LEU A 467 3.69 -17.24 1.45
C LEU A 467 5.07 -17.65 0.90
N GLN A 468 5.10 -18.42 -0.20
CA GLN A 468 6.32 -18.76 -0.92
C GLN A 468 7.11 -17.54 -1.34
N TRP A 469 6.43 -16.56 -1.88
CA TRP A 469 7.08 -15.34 -2.30
C TRP A 469 7.76 -14.63 -1.13
N MET A 470 7.18 -14.63 0.05
CA MET A 470 7.77 -14.07 1.26
C MET A 470 8.90 -14.92 1.85
N GLY A 471 9.12 -16.13 1.34
CA GLY A 471 10.10 -17.06 1.87
C GLY A 471 9.62 -17.77 3.15
N VAL A 472 8.33 -17.75 3.43
CA VAL A 472 7.71 -18.39 4.58
C VAL A 472 7.57 -19.88 4.32
N TYR A 473 8.64 -20.53 3.94
CA TYR A 473 8.72 -21.96 3.91
C TYR A 473 10.01 -22.59 3.48
N GLY A 474 9.93 -23.81 3.41
CA GLY A 474 10.89 -24.72 2.94
C GLY A 474 11.05 -25.93 3.80
N ASP A 475 10.49 -26.01 4.92
CA ASP A 475 10.44 -27.24 5.69
C ASP A 475 9.00 -27.47 6.14
N ASP A 476 8.55 -28.72 6.19
CA ASP A 476 7.19 -29.19 6.46
C ASP A 476 6.46 -28.59 7.69
N GLU A 477 7.13 -27.72 8.44
CA GLU A 477 6.59 -27.10 9.66
C GLU A 477 5.74 -25.84 9.41
N TYR A 478 5.76 -25.23 8.19
CA TYR A 478 5.09 -23.95 7.91
C TYR A 478 4.17 -23.99 6.69
N GLN A 479 3.80 -25.16 6.22
CA GLN A 479 2.74 -25.28 5.23
C GLN A 479 1.40 -24.96 5.88
N TRP A 480 0.81 -23.84 5.47
CA TRP A 480 -0.54 -23.49 5.88
C TRP A 480 -1.52 -24.53 5.32
N THR A 481 -2.19 -25.25 6.19
CA THR A 481 -3.29 -26.10 5.79
C THR A 481 -4.54 -25.26 5.58
N PHE A 482 -5.49 -25.77 4.80
CA PHE A 482 -6.79 -25.12 4.61
C PHE A 482 -7.46 -24.76 5.95
N ASP A 483 -7.35 -25.64 6.95
CA ASP A 483 -7.90 -25.40 8.28
C ASP A 483 -7.18 -24.26 9.02
N GLU A 484 -5.87 -24.10 8.87
CA GLU A 484 -5.10 -22.99 9.44
C GLU A 484 -5.43 -21.66 8.78
N VAL A 485 -5.55 -21.65 7.47
CA VAL A 485 -6.01 -20.48 6.71
C VAL A 485 -7.43 -20.10 7.12
N LYS A 486 -8.31 -21.06 7.31
CA LYS A 486 -9.68 -20.86 7.80
C LYS A 486 -9.69 -20.29 9.23
N ILE A 487 -8.86 -20.84 10.12
CA ILE A 487 -8.69 -20.34 11.50
C ILE A 487 -8.11 -18.92 11.50
N SER A 488 -7.22 -18.63 10.58
CA SER A 488 -6.62 -17.29 10.46
C SER A 488 -7.56 -16.21 9.89
N GLY A 489 -8.76 -16.61 9.45
CA GLY A 489 -9.78 -15.69 8.95
C GLY A 489 -9.56 -15.22 7.52
N LEU A 490 -8.68 -15.87 6.77
CA LEU A 490 -8.51 -15.63 5.33
C LEU A 490 -9.68 -16.21 4.53
N LEU A 491 -10.20 -17.31 4.98
CA LEU A 491 -11.36 -17.95 4.37
C LEU A 491 -12.64 -17.58 5.10
N PRO A 492 -13.79 -17.64 4.41
CA PRO A 492 -15.07 -17.41 5.06
C PRO A 492 -15.29 -18.43 6.17
N TYR A 493 -15.74 -17.96 7.33
CA TYR A 493 -16.21 -18.84 8.40
C TYR A 493 -17.60 -19.36 8.03
N ASP A 494 -17.77 -20.68 8.03
CA ASP A 494 -19.09 -21.28 8.01
C ASP A 494 -19.73 -21.08 9.39
N ILE A 495 -20.88 -20.45 9.44
CA ILE A 495 -21.64 -20.18 10.65
C ILE A 495 -22.58 -21.33 10.94
#